data_4468cd6188c89dcb36e09dc931d40608
#
_entry.id   4468cd6188c89dcb36e09dc931d40608
#
_cell.length_a   1.000
_cell.length_b   1.000
_cell.length_c   1.000
_cell.angle_alpha   90.00
_cell.angle_beta   90.00
_cell.angle_gamma   90.00
#
_symmetry.space_group_name_H-M   'P 1'
#
loop_
_entity.id
_entity.type
_entity.pdbx_description
1 polymer ?
#
loop_
_entity_poly.entity_id
_entity_poly.type
_entity_poly.pdbx_seq_one_letter_code
_entity_poly.pdbx_strand_id
1 'polypeptide(L)'
;MGTYFNIHNHTMYSNIRLLDCINRPKDLIDKAIELGLSGIAITDHECISGHMEVNQYAKEVKKNHPDFKIALGNEVYLVDTRENGIKYYHFILVAKDAIGHKALRELSSIAWYYAYVDRGMKRVPITKEEMSKIVTKYKGHLIATSACLG
;
A
#
# COMPACT_ATOMS: atom_id res chain seq x y z
N MET A 1 -10.04 -17.91 15.63
CA MET A 1 -9.28 -16.93 14.82
C MET A 1 -8.64 -15.90 15.72
N GLY A 2 -7.38 -15.52 15.45
CA GLY A 2 -6.74 -14.42 16.15
C GLY A 2 -7.45 -13.10 15.93
N THR A 3 -7.26 -12.16 16.82
CA THR A 3 -7.83 -10.81 16.74
C THR A 3 -6.91 -9.82 16.03
N TYR A 4 -5.68 -10.23 15.70
CA TYR A 4 -4.67 -9.35 15.10
C TYR A 4 -4.81 -9.30 13.58
N PHE A 5 -4.90 -8.09 13.05
CA PHE A 5 -4.86 -7.77 11.63
C PHE A 5 -3.59 -6.98 11.33
N ASN A 6 -2.71 -7.53 10.49
CA ASN A 6 -1.46 -6.85 10.13
C ASN A 6 -1.70 -5.87 8.98
N ILE A 7 -1.54 -4.58 9.23
CA ILE A 7 -1.85 -3.50 8.28
C ILE A 7 -0.64 -2.96 7.51
N HIS A 8 0.59 -3.43 7.78
CA HIS A 8 1.79 -2.90 7.15
C HIS A 8 2.68 -4.06 6.67
N ASN A 9 2.61 -4.37 5.39
CA ASN A 9 3.36 -5.46 4.79
C ASN A 9 3.81 -5.13 3.37
N HIS A 10 5.02 -5.57 3.05
CA HIS A 10 5.65 -5.39 1.74
C HIS A 10 5.84 -6.70 1.02
N THR A 11 5.68 -6.66 -0.29
CA THR A 11 5.95 -7.76 -1.19
C THR A 11 7.07 -7.40 -2.17
N MET A 12 7.48 -8.35 -2.99
CA MET A 12 8.48 -8.12 -4.05
C MET A 12 8.11 -6.97 -4.99
N TYR A 13 6.86 -6.53 -5.01
CA TYR A 13 6.41 -5.39 -5.82
C TYR A 13 6.94 -4.05 -5.29
N SER A 14 7.32 -3.96 -4.02
CA SER A 14 8.06 -2.81 -3.47
C SER A 14 9.40 -2.57 -4.17
N ASN A 15 9.99 -3.62 -4.77
CA ASN A 15 11.30 -3.57 -5.42
C ASN A 15 11.35 -2.74 -6.72
N ILE A 16 10.21 -2.29 -7.23
CA ILE A 16 10.16 -1.34 -8.36
C ILE A 16 10.89 -0.02 -8.04
N ARG A 17 11.01 0.30 -6.76
CA ARG A 17 11.68 1.50 -6.25
C ARG A 17 13.02 1.19 -5.59
N LEU A 18 13.05 0.22 -4.71
CA LEU A 18 14.20 -0.14 -3.88
C LEU A 18 14.17 -1.64 -3.64
N LEU A 19 15.29 -2.34 -3.82
CA LEU A 19 15.41 -3.77 -3.48
C LEU A 19 15.30 -3.91 -1.96
N ASP A 20 14.14 -4.31 -1.51
CA ASP A 20 13.73 -4.30 -0.11
C ASP A 20 13.15 -5.64 0.35
N CYS A 21 12.47 -6.35 -0.54
CA CYS A 21 11.64 -7.48 -0.14
C CYS A 21 11.66 -8.62 -1.17
N ILE A 22 11.67 -9.86 -0.71
CA ILE A 22 11.59 -11.06 -1.56
C ILE A 22 10.26 -11.81 -1.44
N ASN A 23 9.38 -11.38 -0.53
CA ASN A 23 8.11 -12.05 -0.27
C ASN A 23 7.19 -11.95 -1.47
N ARG A 24 6.66 -13.08 -1.94
CA ARG A 24 5.54 -13.08 -2.89
C ARG A 24 4.24 -12.78 -2.14
N PRO A 25 3.27 -12.12 -2.77
CA PRO A 25 1.97 -11.86 -2.14
C PRO A 25 1.32 -13.12 -1.58
N LYS A 26 1.32 -14.21 -2.36
CA LYS A 26 0.77 -15.50 -1.94
C LYS A 26 1.43 -16.04 -0.67
N ASP A 27 2.75 -16.10 -0.64
CA ASP A 27 3.51 -16.69 0.48
C ASP A 27 3.27 -15.91 1.78
N LEU A 28 3.17 -14.59 1.67
CA LEU A 28 2.87 -13.70 2.79
C LEU A 28 1.45 -13.90 3.33
N ILE A 29 0.48 -14.06 2.46
CA ILE A 29 -0.92 -14.32 2.82
C ILE A 29 -1.05 -15.71 3.48
N ASP A 30 -0.44 -16.73 2.88
CA ASP A 30 -0.46 -18.09 3.43
C ASP A 30 0.18 -18.14 4.82
N LYS A 31 1.30 -17.42 5.01
CA LYS A 31 1.96 -17.33 6.31
C LYS A 31 1.09 -16.63 7.35
N ALA A 32 0.37 -15.58 6.96
CA ALA A 32 -0.55 -14.89 7.87
C ALA A 32 -1.71 -15.81 8.30
N ILE A 33 -2.21 -16.64 7.39
CA ILE A 33 -3.24 -17.66 7.70
C ILE A 33 -2.67 -18.73 8.65
N GLU A 34 -1.48 -19.26 8.35
CA GLU A 34 -0.79 -20.26 9.19
C GLU A 34 -0.59 -19.75 10.62
N LEU A 35 -0.24 -18.46 10.76
CA LEU A 35 -0.06 -17.80 12.07
C LEU A 35 -1.39 -17.48 12.78
N GLY A 36 -2.53 -17.78 12.18
CA GLY A 36 -3.84 -17.55 12.77
C GLY A 36 -4.25 -16.08 12.84
N LEU A 37 -3.69 -15.22 11.99
CA LEU A 37 -4.10 -13.81 11.92
C LEU A 37 -5.56 -13.70 11.43
N SER A 38 -6.24 -12.61 11.80
CA SER A 38 -7.57 -12.29 11.27
C SER A 38 -7.54 -11.71 9.85
N GLY A 39 -6.39 -11.23 9.42
CA GLY A 39 -6.19 -10.69 8.09
C GLY A 39 -4.86 -9.97 7.91
N ILE A 40 -4.64 -9.49 6.70
CA ILE A 40 -3.44 -8.79 6.28
C ILE A 40 -3.78 -7.70 5.26
N ALA A 41 -3.08 -6.57 5.32
CA ALA A 41 -3.04 -5.59 4.25
C ALA A 41 -1.72 -5.68 3.47
N ILE A 42 -1.79 -5.60 2.16
CA ILE A 42 -0.60 -5.46 1.29
C ILE A 42 -0.44 -3.98 1.00
N THR A 43 0.70 -3.42 1.41
CA THR A 43 0.97 -1.98 1.43
C THR A 43 2.36 -1.68 0.86
N ASP A 44 2.61 -2.13 -0.36
CA ASP A 44 3.90 -1.96 -1.02
C ASP A 44 4.31 -0.49 -1.13
N HIS A 45 5.62 -0.23 -1.14
CA HIS A 45 6.19 1.09 -1.28
C HIS A 45 5.80 1.75 -2.59
N GLU A 46 5.05 2.84 -2.51
CA GLU A 46 4.72 3.76 -3.61
C GLU A 46 4.16 3.09 -4.87
N CYS A 47 3.70 1.84 -4.76
CA CYS A 47 3.13 1.11 -5.89
C CYS A 47 1.94 0.26 -5.49
N ILE A 48 1.14 -0.04 -6.51
CA ILE A 48 -0.04 -0.91 -6.41
C ILE A 48 0.02 -2.05 -7.44
N SER A 49 1.21 -2.31 -7.98
CA SER A 49 1.41 -3.25 -9.10
C SER A 49 1.01 -4.69 -8.75
N GLY A 50 1.19 -5.09 -7.48
CA GLY A 50 0.81 -6.42 -6.99
C GLY A 50 -0.69 -6.61 -6.74
N HIS A 51 -1.50 -5.56 -6.75
CA HIS A 51 -2.90 -5.64 -6.32
C HIS A 51 -3.76 -6.60 -7.16
N MET A 52 -3.45 -6.75 -8.45
CA MET A 52 -4.18 -7.70 -9.30
C MET A 52 -3.92 -9.15 -8.88
N GLU A 53 -2.66 -9.51 -8.63
CA GLU A 53 -2.27 -10.84 -8.15
C GLU A 53 -2.89 -11.12 -6.78
N VAL A 54 -2.80 -10.17 -5.86
CA VAL A 54 -3.42 -10.27 -4.52
C VAL A 54 -4.92 -10.48 -4.64
N ASN A 55 -5.61 -9.71 -5.48
CA ASN A 55 -7.05 -9.82 -5.65
C ASN A 55 -7.48 -11.15 -6.29
N GLN A 56 -6.69 -11.68 -7.20
CA GLN A 56 -6.93 -13.01 -7.78
C GLN A 56 -6.77 -14.10 -6.71
N TYR A 57 -5.68 -14.06 -5.96
CA TYR A 57 -5.41 -15.02 -4.90
C TYR A 57 -6.43 -14.92 -3.74
N ALA A 58 -6.88 -13.73 -3.41
CA ALA A 58 -7.92 -13.52 -2.39
C ALA A 58 -9.23 -14.28 -2.68
N LYS A 59 -9.58 -14.49 -3.96
CA LYS A 59 -10.74 -15.28 -4.34
C LYS A 59 -10.58 -16.76 -4.01
N GLU A 60 -9.35 -17.27 -4.11
CA GLU A 60 -9.02 -18.66 -3.74
C GLU A 60 -9.01 -18.81 -2.22
N VAL A 61 -8.36 -17.89 -1.52
CA VAL A 61 -8.33 -17.86 -0.04
C VAL A 61 -9.73 -17.84 0.53
N LYS A 62 -10.63 -17.03 -0.03
CA LYS A 62 -12.01 -16.91 0.46
C LYS A 62 -12.81 -18.20 0.43
N LYS A 63 -12.49 -19.16 -0.46
CA LYS A 63 -13.15 -20.46 -0.52
C LYS A 63 -12.84 -21.33 0.69
N ASN A 64 -11.58 -21.28 1.17
CA ASN A 64 -11.09 -22.12 2.25
C ASN A 64 -11.04 -21.39 3.61
N HIS A 65 -10.93 -20.08 3.59
CA HIS A 65 -10.78 -19.20 4.76
C HIS A 65 -11.73 -17.99 4.63
N PRO A 66 -13.07 -18.19 4.69
CA PRO A 66 -14.06 -17.14 4.39
C PRO A 66 -14.00 -15.93 5.34
N ASP A 67 -13.50 -16.13 6.55
CA ASP A 67 -13.37 -15.07 7.57
C ASP A 67 -12.05 -14.32 7.51
N PHE A 68 -11.04 -14.85 6.80
CA PHE A 68 -9.76 -14.17 6.65
C PHE A 68 -9.89 -12.95 5.73
N LYS A 69 -9.38 -11.80 6.18
CA LYS A 69 -9.49 -10.53 5.46
C LYS A 69 -8.18 -10.19 4.75
N ILE A 70 -8.27 -9.84 3.47
CA ILE A 70 -7.15 -9.31 2.70
C ILE A 70 -7.53 -7.90 2.26
N ALA A 71 -6.72 -6.92 2.65
CA ALA A 71 -6.91 -5.53 2.27
C ALA A 71 -5.81 -5.08 1.31
N LEU A 72 -6.16 -4.14 0.43
CA LEU A 72 -5.24 -3.53 -0.52
C LEU A 72 -4.93 -2.11 -0.08
N GLY A 73 -3.65 -1.82 0.05
CA GLY A 73 -3.17 -0.52 0.48
C GLY A 73 -1.91 -0.09 -0.27
N ASN A 74 -1.37 1.03 0.12
CA ASN A 74 -0.12 1.56 -0.42
C ASN A 74 0.60 2.35 0.67
N GLU A 75 1.89 2.10 0.85
CA GLU A 75 2.74 3.00 1.63
C GLU A 75 3.22 4.12 0.72
N VAL A 76 2.71 5.32 0.96
CA VAL A 76 3.02 6.52 0.19
C VAL A 76 4.07 7.36 0.91
N TYR A 77 4.86 8.08 0.13
CA TYR A 77 5.85 9.03 0.63
C TYR A 77 5.29 10.45 0.52
N LEU A 78 4.82 10.94 1.64
CA LEU A 78 4.18 12.24 1.76
C LEU A 78 5.25 13.33 1.95
N VAL A 79 5.15 14.40 1.16
CA VAL A 79 6.05 15.55 1.20
C VAL A 79 5.26 16.86 1.24
N ASP A 80 5.90 17.92 1.71
CA ASP A 80 5.33 19.26 1.59
C ASP A 80 5.45 19.78 0.15
N THR A 81 6.64 19.67 -0.43
CA THR A 81 6.94 20.03 -1.81
C THR A 81 7.84 18.97 -2.46
N ARG A 82 8.08 19.03 -3.78
CA ARG A 82 8.99 18.11 -4.50
C ARG A 82 10.40 18.66 -4.69
N GLU A 83 10.83 19.56 -3.84
CA GLU A 83 12.20 20.08 -3.87
C GLU A 83 13.23 19.06 -3.35
N ASN A 84 14.46 19.15 -3.80
CA ASN A 84 15.52 18.26 -3.36
C ASN A 84 15.84 18.45 -1.87
N GLY A 85 16.10 17.35 -1.18
CA GLY A 85 16.49 17.36 0.23
C GLY A 85 15.33 17.43 1.23
N ILE A 86 14.09 17.38 0.77
CA ILE A 86 12.91 17.43 1.64
C ILE A 86 12.71 16.11 2.39
N LYS A 87 12.25 16.24 3.62
CA LYS A 87 11.87 15.09 4.46
C LYS A 87 10.62 14.39 3.90
N TYR A 88 10.70 13.07 3.78
CA TYR A 88 9.59 12.20 3.44
C TYR A 88 8.92 11.69 4.72
N TYR A 89 7.59 11.67 4.72
CA TYR A 89 6.80 11.04 5.77
C TYR A 89 6.16 9.78 5.18
N HIS A 90 6.43 8.64 5.77
CA HIS A 90 5.82 7.38 5.37
C HIS A 90 4.39 7.30 5.90
N PHE A 91 3.45 7.04 5.01
CA PHE A 91 2.04 7.07 5.33
C PHE A 91 1.31 5.93 4.62
N ILE A 92 0.50 5.18 5.35
CA ILE A 92 -0.24 4.05 4.80
C ILE A 92 -1.66 4.47 4.49
N LEU A 93 -2.11 4.13 3.29
CA LEU A 93 -3.50 4.20 2.88
C LEU A 93 -3.99 2.80 2.55
N VAL A 94 -5.16 2.43 3.07
CA VAL A 94 -5.83 1.15 2.81
C VAL A 94 -7.21 1.43 2.23
N ALA A 95 -7.53 0.75 1.12
CA ALA A 95 -8.84 0.83 0.50
C ALA A 95 -9.87 0.03 1.31
N LYS A 96 -11.01 0.62 1.63
CA LYS A 96 -12.14 -0.06 2.28
C LYS A 96 -13.00 -0.84 1.28
N ASP A 97 -13.00 -0.39 0.03
CA ASP A 97 -13.84 -0.90 -1.05
C ASP A 97 -13.26 -0.55 -2.43
N ALA A 98 -14.00 -0.86 -3.50
CA ALA A 98 -13.60 -0.58 -4.88
C ALA A 98 -13.42 0.93 -5.16
N ILE A 99 -14.17 1.80 -4.47
CA ILE A 99 -14.06 3.26 -4.60
C ILE A 99 -12.75 3.72 -3.95
N GLY A 100 -12.41 3.20 -2.77
CA GLY A 100 -11.12 3.44 -2.12
C GLY A 100 -9.95 2.93 -2.95
N HIS A 101 -10.08 1.76 -3.61
CA HIS A 101 -9.07 1.26 -4.53
C HIS A 101 -8.89 2.17 -5.76
N LYS A 102 -9.98 2.79 -6.26
CA LYS A 102 -9.88 3.81 -7.31
C LYS A 102 -9.07 5.03 -6.84
N ALA A 103 -9.26 5.45 -5.58
CA ALA A 103 -8.48 6.53 -4.98
C ALA A 103 -6.97 6.18 -4.93
N LEU A 104 -6.61 4.95 -4.51
CA LEU A 104 -5.22 4.49 -4.52
C LEU A 104 -4.60 4.52 -5.92
N ARG A 105 -5.34 4.11 -6.95
CA ARG A 105 -4.87 4.16 -8.35
C ARG A 105 -4.63 5.58 -8.82
N GLU A 106 -5.55 6.50 -8.53
CA GLU A 106 -5.41 7.90 -8.92
C GLU A 106 -4.20 8.54 -8.22
N LEU A 107 -4.05 8.31 -6.92
CA LEU A 107 -2.92 8.79 -6.13
C LEU A 107 -1.59 8.24 -6.63
N SER A 108 -1.50 6.93 -6.86
CA SER A 108 -0.31 6.29 -7.41
C SER A 108 0.04 6.85 -8.79
N SER A 109 -0.95 7.08 -9.66
CA SER A 109 -0.72 7.68 -10.98
C SER A 109 -0.13 9.09 -10.88
N ILE A 110 -0.63 9.92 -9.97
CA ILE A 110 -0.09 11.27 -9.72
C ILE A 110 1.36 11.17 -9.24
N ALA A 111 1.62 10.34 -8.24
CA ALA A 111 2.96 10.19 -7.67
C ALA A 111 3.98 9.72 -8.73
N TRP A 112 3.64 8.70 -9.53
CA TRP A 112 4.51 8.18 -10.58
C TRP A 112 4.71 9.14 -11.75
N TYR A 113 3.73 9.97 -12.08
CA TYR A 113 3.85 11.01 -13.11
C TYR A 113 4.95 12.04 -12.74
N TYR A 114 5.10 12.34 -11.45
CA TYR A 114 6.12 13.27 -10.94
C TYR A 114 7.33 12.56 -10.34
N ALA A 115 7.53 11.27 -10.65
CA ALA A 115 8.68 10.52 -10.16
C ALA A 115 10.01 11.09 -10.71
N TYR A 116 11.04 11.11 -9.88
CA TYR A 116 12.37 11.56 -10.24
C TYR A 116 13.45 10.67 -9.60
N VAL A 117 14.71 10.85 -10.03
CA VAL A 117 15.86 10.14 -9.44
C VAL A 117 16.66 11.10 -8.59
N ASP A 118 16.90 10.74 -7.33
CA ASP A 118 17.76 11.47 -6.40
C ASP A 118 18.74 10.48 -5.78
N ARG A 119 20.05 10.78 -5.87
CA ARG A 119 21.15 9.95 -5.34
C ARG A 119 21.05 8.47 -5.76
N GLY A 120 20.72 8.23 -7.03
CA GLY A 120 20.58 6.88 -7.60
C GLY A 120 19.31 6.13 -7.21
N MET A 121 18.44 6.73 -6.42
CA MET A 121 17.20 6.14 -5.97
C MET A 121 15.99 6.81 -6.62
N LYS A 122 15.05 6.02 -7.11
CA LYS A 122 13.80 6.56 -7.63
C LYS A 122 12.93 7.10 -6.48
N ARG A 123 12.47 8.32 -6.62
CA ARG A 123 11.57 9.00 -5.68
C ARG A 123 10.20 9.15 -6.33
N VAL A 124 9.16 8.78 -5.60
CA VAL A 124 7.76 8.77 -6.08
C VAL A 124 6.88 9.47 -5.03
N PRO A 125 7.14 10.74 -4.70
CA PRO A 125 6.42 11.42 -3.63
C PRO A 125 5.05 11.92 -4.06
N ILE A 126 4.14 11.97 -3.11
CA ILE A 126 2.87 12.68 -3.19
C ILE A 126 2.90 13.88 -2.26
N THR A 127 2.42 15.04 -2.71
CA THR A 127 2.35 16.21 -1.84
C THR A 127 1.14 16.15 -0.91
N LYS A 128 1.23 16.82 0.25
CA LYS A 128 0.11 16.93 1.20
C LYS A 128 -1.12 17.53 0.54
N GLU A 129 -0.94 18.47 -0.39
CA GLU A 129 -2.06 19.07 -1.14
C GLU A 129 -2.76 18.06 -2.05
N GLU A 130 -2.00 17.27 -2.82
CA GLU A 130 -2.55 16.22 -3.69
C GLU A 130 -3.24 15.13 -2.88
N MET A 131 -2.61 14.70 -1.77
CA MET A 131 -3.20 13.76 -0.83
C MET A 131 -4.54 14.29 -0.30
N SER A 132 -4.59 15.55 0.14
CA SER A 132 -5.80 16.19 0.67
C SER A 132 -6.93 16.21 -0.37
N LYS A 133 -6.62 16.51 -1.63
CA LYS A 133 -7.60 16.48 -2.73
C LYS A 133 -8.18 15.08 -2.92
N ILE A 134 -7.32 14.05 -2.95
CA ILE A 134 -7.75 12.66 -3.11
C ILE A 134 -8.59 12.18 -1.93
N VAL A 135 -8.13 12.40 -0.69
CA VAL A 135 -8.85 11.96 0.51
C VAL A 135 -10.21 12.67 0.64
N THR A 136 -10.27 13.95 0.26
CA THR A 136 -11.54 14.70 0.25
C THR A 136 -12.50 14.15 -0.80
N LYS A 137 -12.02 13.93 -2.03
CA LYS A 137 -12.81 13.38 -3.15
C LYS A 137 -13.38 11.99 -2.83
N TYR A 138 -12.62 11.17 -2.12
CA TYR A 138 -12.96 9.79 -1.78
C TYR A 138 -13.24 9.58 -0.30
N LYS A 139 -13.80 10.61 0.35
CA LYS A 139 -14.10 10.60 1.79
C LYS A 139 -14.93 9.37 2.19
N GLY A 140 -14.48 8.68 3.25
CA GLY A 140 -15.16 7.51 3.81
C GLY A 140 -14.73 6.16 3.20
N HIS A 141 -13.96 6.15 2.09
CA HIS A 141 -13.55 4.94 1.36
C HIS A 141 -12.10 4.52 1.63
N LEU A 142 -11.36 5.30 2.41
CA LEU A 142 -9.96 5.03 2.78
C LEU A 142 -9.81 4.95 4.30
N ILE A 143 -8.86 4.14 4.73
CA ILE A 143 -8.29 4.13 6.08
C ILE A 143 -6.87 4.65 5.93
N ALA A 144 -6.45 5.50 6.88
CA ALA A 144 -5.14 6.10 6.88
C ALA A 144 -4.45 5.88 8.23
N THR A 145 -3.14 5.61 8.21
CA THR A 145 -2.32 5.51 9.41
C THR A 145 -0.88 5.93 9.12
N SER A 146 -0.14 6.31 10.17
CA SER A 146 1.32 6.43 10.06
C SER A 146 1.92 5.05 9.74
N ALA A 147 3.04 5.04 9.05
CA ALA A 147 3.77 3.81 8.73
C ALA A 147 4.87 3.53 9.75
N CYS A 148 6.10 3.83 9.42
CA CYS A 148 7.27 3.66 10.28
C CYS A 148 7.75 5.00 10.88
N LEU A 149 8.92 4.98 11.53
CA LEU A 149 9.53 6.15 12.18
C LEU A 149 10.16 7.17 11.19
N GLY A 150 9.83 7.11 9.93
CA GLY A 150 10.36 8.01 8.89
C GLY A 150 9.92 9.48 9.02
#